data_9b532e18d966073fff94b15e4f1b196a
#
_entry.id   9b532e18d966073fff94b15e4f1b196a
#
_cell.length_a   1.000
_cell.length_b   1.000
_cell.length_c   1.000
_cell.angle_alpha   90.00
_cell.angle_beta   90.00
_cell.angle_gamma   90.00
#
_symmetry.space_group_name_H-M   'P 1'
#
loop_
_entity.id
_entity.type
_entity.pdbx_description
1 polymer ?
#
loop_
_entity_poly.entity_id
_entity_poly.type
_entity_poly.pdbx_seq_one_letter_code
_entity_poly.pdbx_strand_id
1 'polypeptide(L)'
;ARQGSGTFIAKNMGIPDDPLGLTFIYDDEHLATDMLDVRLIIEPTIASIAAINVSPEQKKALQKVHAELEEKVHHNLSYADEDGRFHQLIAEASGNSIVSNLTHILFSSIHKNIQLTLDIQKESNTVFYHKKILQAILEGNAVNAKMYMTMHLSLLKDFMLKIMEKKKKSLEQ
;
A
#
# COMPACT_ATOMS: atom_id res chain seq x y z
N ALA A 1 0.84 9.33 28.28
CA ALA A 1 0.41 8.58 29.49
C ALA A 1 0.09 9.57 30.61
N ARG A 2 -1.08 9.48 31.22
CA ARG A 2 -1.40 10.26 32.44
C ARG A 2 -0.86 9.49 33.64
N GLN A 3 0.04 10.11 34.39
CA GLN A 3 0.61 9.54 35.61
C GLN A 3 -0.55 9.26 36.62
N GLY A 4 -0.69 8.00 37.11
CA GLY A 4 -1.70 7.61 38.07
C GLY A 4 -2.98 6.96 37.52
N SER A 5 -3.14 6.79 36.20
CA SER A 5 -4.36 6.21 35.61
C SER A 5 -4.35 4.68 35.43
N GLY A 6 -3.28 4.00 35.85
CA GLY A 6 -3.17 2.53 35.74
C GLY A 6 -2.94 2.05 34.29
N THR A 7 -2.66 0.77 34.18
CA THR A 7 -2.56 0.09 32.87
C THR A 7 -3.88 -0.60 32.58
N PHE A 8 -4.54 -0.22 31.50
CA PHE A 8 -5.80 -0.84 31.08
C PHE A 8 -5.53 -1.75 29.88
N ILE A 9 -6.12 -2.93 29.87
CA ILE A 9 -6.14 -3.81 28.70
C ILE A 9 -7.17 -3.22 27.73
N ALA A 10 -6.73 -2.88 26.51
CA ALA A 10 -7.65 -2.42 25.47
C ALA A 10 -8.67 -3.51 25.14
N LYS A 11 -9.92 -3.14 24.88
CA LYS A 11 -10.98 -4.08 24.48
C LYS A 11 -10.66 -4.78 23.14
N ASN A 12 -9.91 -4.14 22.27
CA ASN A 12 -9.35 -4.75 21.07
C ASN A 12 -7.89 -5.04 21.35
N MET A 13 -7.48 -6.29 21.25
CA MET A 13 -6.07 -6.66 21.20
C MET A 13 -5.52 -6.15 19.87
N GLY A 14 -5.02 -4.93 19.89
CA GLY A 14 -4.51 -4.23 18.70
C GLY A 14 -3.04 -4.55 18.44
N ILE A 15 -2.65 -4.38 17.21
CA ILE A 15 -1.25 -4.29 16.81
C ILE A 15 -0.68 -3.02 17.48
N PRO A 16 0.51 -3.06 18.11
CA PRO A 16 1.18 -1.86 18.63
C PRO A 16 1.30 -0.77 17.56
N ASP A 17 1.37 0.49 17.95
CA ASP A 17 1.44 1.63 17.02
C ASP A 17 2.69 1.59 16.12
N ASP A 18 3.74 0.90 16.51
CA ASP A 18 4.98 0.72 15.73
C ASP A 18 5.59 -0.67 15.98
N PRO A 19 4.95 -1.73 15.46
CA PRO A 19 5.37 -3.11 15.71
C PRO A 19 6.68 -3.50 15.03
N LEU A 20 7.12 -2.73 14.03
CA LEU A 20 8.38 -2.94 13.30
C LEU A 20 9.49 -1.96 13.73
N GLY A 21 9.22 -1.04 14.66
CA GLY A 21 10.20 -0.05 15.10
C GLY A 21 10.60 0.97 14.03
N LEU A 22 9.75 1.19 13.03
CA LEU A 22 10.06 2.04 11.87
C LEU A 22 10.17 3.52 12.24
N THR A 23 9.57 3.94 13.36
CA THR A 23 9.68 5.31 13.88
C THR A 23 11.12 5.66 14.27
N PHE A 24 11.98 4.68 14.53
CA PHE A 24 13.39 4.87 14.91
C PHE A 24 14.34 4.77 13.72
N ILE A 25 13.85 4.52 12.52
CA ILE A 25 14.65 4.51 11.30
C ILE A 25 14.71 5.94 10.77
N TYR A 26 15.90 6.53 10.76
CA TYR A 26 16.13 7.94 10.38
C TYR A 26 16.33 8.16 8.88
N ASP A 27 16.48 7.08 8.10
CA ASP A 27 16.67 7.14 6.65
C ASP A 27 15.37 6.79 5.93
N ASP A 28 14.53 7.81 5.73
CA ASP A 28 13.21 7.67 5.12
C ASP A 28 13.27 7.15 3.67
N GLU A 29 14.34 7.45 2.93
CA GLU A 29 14.47 7.04 1.53
C GLU A 29 14.81 5.55 1.41
N HIS A 30 15.75 5.05 2.20
CA HIS A 30 16.04 3.62 2.26
C HIS A 30 14.87 2.82 2.82
N LEU A 31 14.21 3.32 3.86
CA LEU A 31 13.03 2.68 4.41
C LEU A 31 11.93 2.53 3.35
N ALA A 32 11.67 3.57 2.55
CA ALA A 32 10.66 3.51 1.51
C ALA A 32 10.99 2.48 0.41
N THR A 33 12.25 2.32 0.04
CA THR A 33 12.69 1.29 -0.91
C THR A 33 12.59 -0.11 -0.32
N ASP A 34 13.01 -0.31 0.92
CA ASP A 34 12.90 -1.60 1.63
C ASP A 34 11.43 -2.02 1.78
N MET A 35 10.54 -1.08 2.06
CA MET A 35 9.10 -1.32 2.11
C MET A 35 8.54 -1.76 0.75
N LEU A 36 8.98 -1.12 -0.35
CA LEU A 36 8.58 -1.55 -1.71
C LEU A 36 9.11 -2.93 -2.05
N ASP A 37 10.29 -3.31 -1.58
CA ASP A 37 10.82 -4.65 -1.76
C ASP A 37 9.99 -5.71 -1.04
N VAL A 38 9.59 -5.46 0.19
CA VAL A 38 8.68 -6.34 0.93
C VAL A 38 7.34 -6.45 0.21
N ARG A 39 6.77 -5.33 -0.26
CA ARG A 39 5.52 -5.31 -1.03
C ARG A 39 5.63 -6.13 -2.31
N LEU A 40 6.72 -5.99 -3.07
CA LEU A 40 7.00 -6.79 -4.28
C LEU A 40 7.08 -8.29 -4.01
N ILE A 41 7.59 -8.69 -2.85
CA ILE A 41 7.67 -10.10 -2.45
C ILE A 41 6.27 -10.66 -2.16
N ILE A 42 5.40 -9.93 -1.47
CA ILE A 42 4.17 -10.47 -0.92
C ILE A 42 2.91 -10.12 -1.72
N GLU A 43 2.72 -8.85 -2.11
CA GLU A 43 1.45 -8.38 -2.67
C GLU A 43 1.06 -9.00 -4.02
N PRO A 44 1.97 -9.31 -4.96
CA PRO A 44 1.59 -10.00 -6.19
C PRO A 44 0.95 -11.37 -5.94
N THR A 45 1.46 -12.12 -4.97
CA THR A 45 0.88 -13.41 -4.59
C THR A 45 -0.45 -13.23 -3.86
N ILE A 46 -0.56 -12.22 -3.00
CA ILE A 46 -1.80 -11.85 -2.32
C ILE A 46 -2.89 -11.51 -3.34
N ALA A 47 -2.58 -10.68 -4.34
CA ALA A 47 -3.53 -10.30 -5.39
C ALA A 47 -4.02 -11.52 -6.20
N SER A 48 -3.14 -12.47 -6.48
CA SER A 48 -3.49 -13.74 -7.13
C SER A 48 -4.49 -14.55 -6.30
N ILE A 49 -4.27 -14.66 -4.99
CA ILE A 49 -5.15 -15.40 -4.08
C ILE A 49 -6.48 -14.65 -3.91
N ALA A 50 -6.43 -13.32 -3.78
CA ALA A 50 -7.62 -12.47 -3.70
C ALA A 50 -8.54 -12.64 -4.91
N ALA A 51 -7.99 -12.75 -6.11
CA ALA A 51 -8.79 -12.98 -7.33
C ALA A 51 -9.62 -14.28 -7.27
N ILE A 52 -9.13 -15.30 -6.54
CA ILE A 52 -9.83 -16.58 -6.37
C ILE A 52 -10.87 -16.51 -5.26
N ASN A 53 -10.55 -15.81 -4.15
CA ASN A 53 -11.30 -15.89 -2.89
C ASN A 53 -12.27 -14.72 -2.66
N VAL A 54 -12.17 -13.65 -3.44
CA VAL A 54 -12.92 -12.40 -3.22
C VAL A 54 -14.45 -12.60 -3.16
N SER A 55 -15.09 -12.15 -2.07
CA SER A 55 -16.54 -12.19 -1.92
C SER A 55 -17.25 -11.09 -2.75
N PRO A 56 -18.56 -11.23 -3.00
CA PRO A 56 -19.32 -10.17 -3.67
C PRO A 56 -19.28 -8.83 -2.94
N GLU A 57 -19.26 -8.82 -1.61
CA GLU A 57 -19.17 -7.63 -0.77
C GLU A 57 -17.80 -6.96 -0.91
N GLN A 58 -16.72 -7.76 -0.91
CA GLN A 58 -15.37 -7.27 -1.10
C GLN A 58 -15.16 -6.71 -2.52
N LYS A 59 -15.76 -7.32 -3.55
CA LYS A 59 -15.76 -6.77 -4.92
C LYS A 59 -16.33 -5.35 -4.94
N LYS A 60 -17.48 -5.12 -4.28
CA LYS A 60 -18.09 -3.79 -4.19
C LYS A 60 -17.21 -2.81 -3.42
N ALA A 61 -16.58 -3.25 -2.33
CA ALA A 61 -15.68 -2.40 -1.55
C ALA A 61 -14.45 -1.98 -2.36
N LEU A 62 -13.85 -2.90 -3.11
CA LEU A 62 -12.71 -2.61 -4.01
C LEU A 62 -13.09 -1.64 -5.12
N GLN A 63 -14.26 -1.81 -5.74
CA GLN A 63 -14.77 -0.90 -6.76
C GLN A 63 -14.99 0.51 -6.20
N LYS A 64 -15.56 0.60 -4.98
CA LYS A 64 -15.82 1.87 -4.32
C LYS A 64 -14.53 2.63 -4.03
N VAL A 65 -13.56 2.00 -3.37
CA VAL A 65 -12.29 2.66 -3.02
C VAL A 65 -11.51 3.08 -4.27
N HIS A 66 -11.55 2.27 -5.35
CA HIS A 66 -10.92 2.64 -6.61
C HIS A 66 -11.57 3.86 -7.25
N ALA A 67 -12.91 3.97 -7.23
CA ALA A 67 -13.62 5.14 -7.74
C ALA A 67 -13.30 6.41 -6.94
N GLU A 68 -13.21 6.31 -5.60
CA GLU A 68 -12.78 7.40 -4.72
C GLU A 68 -11.35 7.86 -5.03
N LEU A 69 -10.45 6.92 -5.33
CA LEU A 69 -9.07 7.21 -5.75
C LEU A 69 -9.06 7.92 -7.11
N GLU A 70 -9.78 7.43 -8.12
CA GLU A 70 -9.89 8.08 -9.44
C GLU A 70 -10.41 9.52 -9.31
N GLU A 71 -11.41 9.76 -8.47
CA GLU A 71 -11.98 11.09 -8.21
C GLU A 71 -10.94 12.03 -7.59
N LYS A 72 -10.20 11.57 -6.58
CA LYS A 72 -9.13 12.37 -5.95
C LYS A 72 -8.03 12.73 -6.95
N VAL A 73 -7.60 11.78 -7.77
CA VAL A 73 -6.61 12.04 -8.82
C VAL A 73 -7.12 13.06 -9.82
N HIS A 74 -8.39 12.96 -10.25
CA HIS A 74 -9.00 13.92 -11.16
C HIS A 74 -9.00 15.35 -10.59
N HIS A 75 -9.18 15.49 -9.29
CA HIS A 75 -9.16 16.80 -8.59
C HIS A 75 -7.76 17.21 -8.10
N ASN A 76 -6.69 16.48 -8.43
CA ASN A 76 -5.33 16.72 -7.95
C ASN A 76 -5.22 16.71 -6.40
N LEU A 77 -6.03 15.92 -5.73
CA LEU A 77 -6.00 15.69 -4.29
C LEU A 77 -5.09 14.51 -3.94
N SER A 78 -4.61 14.46 -2.68
CA SER A 78 -3.91 13.28 -2.17
C SER A 78 -4.88 12.09 -2.09
N TYR A 79 -4.44 10.93 -2.58
CA TYR A 79 -5.19 9.67 -2.56
C TYR A 79 -4.48 8.55 -1.81
N ALA A 80 -3.52 8.91 -0.98
CA ALA A 80 -2.71 7.94 -0.25
C ALA A 80 -3.53 7.03 0.67
N ASP A 81 -4.60 7.55 1.28
CA ASP A 81 -5.50 6.77 2.11
C ASP A 81 -6.27 5.74 1.30
N GLU A 82 -6.74 6.11 0.10
CA GLU A 82 -7.44 5.22 -0.82
C GLU A 82 -6.50 4.18 -1.41
N ASP A 83 -5.27 4.56 -1.74
CA ASP A 83 -4.21 3.65 -2.17
C ASP A 83 -3.96 2.57 -1.12
N GLY A 84 -3.65 2.98 0.10
CA GLY A 84 -3.46 2.06 1.23
C GLY A 84 -4.68 1.17 1.47
N ARG A 85 -5.88 1.74 1.42
CA ARG A 85 -7.12 0.98 1.62
C ARG A 85 -7.39 0.00 0.48
N PHE A 86 -7.05 0.32 -0.75
CA PHE A 86 -7.16 -0.60 -1.89
C PHE A 86 -6.30 -1.84 -1.70
N HIS A 87 -5.03 -1.68 -1.36
CA HIS A 87 -4.11 -2.78 -1.09
C HIS A 87 -4.53 -3.60 0.15
N GLN A 88 -5.02 -2.93 1.20
CA GLN A 88 -5.55 -3.59 2.39
C GLN A 88 -6.77 -4.48 2.06
N LEU A 89 -7.72 -3.99 1.26
CA LEU A 89 -8.87 -4.77 0.82
C LEU A 89 -8.49 -5.99 -0.02
N ILE A 90 -7.44 -5.88 -0.84
CA ILE A 90 -6.88 -7.03 -1.57
C ILE A 90 -6.33 -8.07 -0.60
N ALA A 91 -5.60 -7.62 0.43
CA ALA A 91 -5.08 -8.51 1.46
C ALA A 91 -6.20 -9.20 2.26
N GLU A 92 -7.23 -8.48 2.64
CA GLU A 92 -8.44 -9.02 3.29
C GLU A 92 -9.15 -10.05 2.38
N ALA A 93 -9.24 -9.77 1.07
CA ALA A 93 -9.86 -10.67 0.09
C ALA A 93 -9.06 -11.96 -0.16
N SER A 94 -7.78 -12.00 0.19
CA SER A 94 -7.00 -13.24 0.17
C SER A 94 -7.53 -14.31 1.14
N GLY A 95 -8.26 -13.90 2.17
CA GLY A 95 -8.78 -14.78 3.22
C GLY A 95 -7.74 -15.18 4.28
N ASN A 96 -6.52 -14.66 4.21
CA ASN A 96 -5.47 -14.92 5.19
C ASN A 96 -5.33 -13.77 6.18
N SER A 97 -5.77 -13.98 7.43
CA SER A 97 -5.75 -12.94 8.47
C SER A 97 -4.35 -12.45 8.84
N ILE A 98 -3.34 -13.31 8.77
CA ILE A 98 -1.94 -12.93 9.05
C ILE A 98 -1.44 -11.98 7.95
N VAL A 99 -1.71 -12.31 6.69
CA VAL A 99 -1.38 -11.45 5.55
C VAL A 99 -2.09 -10.10 5.64
N SER A 100 -3.37 -10.08 5.99
CA SER A 100 -4.14 -8.86 6.18
C SER A 100 -3.55 -7.98 7.28
N ASN A 101 -3.18 -8.55 8.44
CA ASN A 101 -2.53 -7.82 9.52
C ASN A 101 -1.15 -7.30 9.13
N LEU A 102 -0.34 -8.11 8.44
CA LEU A 102 0.98 -7.70 7.95
C LEU A 102 0.86 -6.51 6.98
N THR A 103 -0.06 -6.59 6.04
CA THR A 103 -0.32 -5.50 5.08
C THR A 103 -0.76 -4.23 5.80
N HIS A 104 -1.62 -4.33 6.82
CA HIS A 104 -2.02 -3.19 7.66
C HIS A 104 -0.82 -2.52 8.33
N ILE A 105 0.10 -3.30 8.91
CA ILE A 105 1.33 -2.79 9.54
C ILE A 105 2.19 -2.05 8.50
N LEU A 106 2.40 -2.64 7.33
CA LEU A 106 3.19 -2.05 6.26
C LEU A 106 2.59 -0.69 5.82
N PHE A 107 1.27 -0.62 5.60
CA PHE A 107 0.64 0.63 5.15
C PHE A 107 0.55 1.70 6.23
N SER A 108 0.28 1.35 7.50
CA SER A 108 0.25 2.32 8.60
C SER A 108 1.60 3.01 8.80
N SER A 109 2.68 2.32 8.46
CA SER A 109 4.05 2.86 8.53
C SER A 109 4.38 3.77 7.34
N ILE A 110 3.83 3.50 6.16
CA ILE A 110 4.02 4.31 4.94
C ILE A 110 3.36 5.69 5.07
N HIS A 111 2.19 5.77 5.71
CA HIS A 111 1.47 7.04 5.89
C HIS A 111 2.27 8.16 6.58
N LYS A 112 3.31 7.82 7.34
CA LYS A 112 4.17 8.81 7.97
C LYS A 112 5.16 9.48 7.00
N ASN A 113 5.41 8.89 5.82
CA ASN A 113 6.44 9.34 4.86
C ASN A 113 5.88 9.78 3.49
N ILE A 114 4.58 10.01 3.38
CA ILE A 114 3.84 10.18 2.12
C ILE A 114 4.19 11.44 1.32
N GLN A 115 4.78 12.46 1.90
CA GLN A 115 5.15 13.65 1.10
C GLN A 115 6.16 13.34 -0.02
N LEU A 116 7.02 12.34 0.17
CA LEU A 116 7.91 11.83 -0.88
C LEU A 116 7.18 11.08 -2.00
N THR A 117 6.03 10.48 -1.70
CA THR A 117 5.29 9.62 -2.62
C THR A 117 4.27 10.34 -3.50
N LEU A 118 3.85 11.56 -3.18
CA LEU A 118 2.84 12.29 -3.97
C LEU A 118 3.30 12.58 -5.42
N ASP A 119 4.56 12.94 -5.60
CA ASP A 119 5.12 13.19 -6.94
C ASP A 119 5.34 11.87 -7.70
N ILE A 120 5.71 10.81 -6.98
CA ILE A 120 5.88 9.46 -7.52
C ILE A 120 4.56 8.90 -8.04
N GLN A 121 3.49 9.09 -7.30
CA GLN A 121 2.16 8.57 -7.63
C GLN A 121 1.61 9.18 -8.93
N LYS A 122 1.85 10.46 -9.20
CA LYS A 122 1.40 11.13 -10.44
C LYS A 122 2.06 10.57 -11.69
N GLU A 123 3.33 10.18 -11.61
CA GLU A 123 4.09 9.67 -12.75
C GLU A 123 4.02 8.15 -12.91
N SER A 124 3.64 7.41 -11.86
CA SER A 124 3.71 5.94 -11.82
C SER A 124 2.55 5.20 -12.51
N ASN A 125 1.61 5.92 -13.14
CA ASN A 125 0.39 5.31 -13.70
C ASN A 125 -0.39 4.45 -12.67
N THR A 126 -0.37 4.82 -11.39
CA THR A 126 -1.02 4.09 -10.30
C THR A 126 -2.47 3.76 -10.62
N VAL A 127 -3.27 4.77 -11.01
CA VAL A 127 -4.69 4.59 -11.37
C VAL A 127 -4.88 3.52 -12.45
N PHE A 128 -4.04 3.55 -13.49
CA PHE A 128 -4.12 2.58 -14.58
C PHE A 128 -3.87 1.15 -14.09
N TYR A 129 -2.82 0.93 -13.28
CA TYR A 129 -2.52 -0.40 -12.77
C TYR A 129 -3.52 -0.86 -11.72
N HIS A 130 -3.99 0.01 -10.84
CA HIS A 130 -5.07 -0.32 -9.90
C HIS A 130 -6.33 -0.78 -10.62
N LYS A 131 -6.72 -0.10 -11.70
CA LYS A 131 -7.84 -0.51 -12.55
C LYS A 131 -7.63 -1.90 -13.17
N LYS A 132 -6.41 -2.20 -13.64
CA LYS A 132 -6.07 -3.51 -14.20
C LYS A 132 -6.08 -4.62 -13.14
N ILE A 133 -5.55 -4.33 -11.94
CA ILE A 133 -5.58 -5.25 -10.80
C ILE A 133 -7.02 -5.52 -10.38
N LEU A 134 -7.83 -4.45 -10.20
CA LEU A 134 -9.23 -4.56 -9.86
C LEU A 134 -9.99 -5.41 -10.87
N GLN A 135 -9.84 -5.13 -12.16
CA GLN A 135 -10.50 -5.89 -13.21
C GLN A 135 -10.13 -7.38 -13.15
N ALA A 136 -8.84 -7.71 -13.00
CA ALA A 136 -8.38 -9.08 -12.90
C ALA A 136 -8.97 -9.80 -11.67
N ILE A 137 -9.10 -9.11 -10.53
CA ILE A 137 -9.72 -9.65 -9.31
C ILE A 137 -11.22 -9.87 -9.54
N LEU A 138 -11.93 -8.94 -10.15
CA LEU A 138 -13.37 -9.07 -10.42
C LEU A 138 -13.68 -10.24 -11.35
N GLU A 139 -12.79 -10.51 -12.31
CA GLU A 139 -12.88 -11.61 -13.29
C GLU A 139 -12.39 -12.96 -12.74
N GLY A 140 -11.80 -13.00 -11.54
CA GLY A 140 -11.19 -14.21 -10.99
C GLY A 140 -9.88 -14.62 -11.67
N ASN A 141 -9.23 -13.68 -12.37
CA ASN A 141 -8.01 -13.95 -13.13
C ASN A 141 -6.76 -13.77 -12.25
N ALA A 142 -6.38 -14.84 -11.54
CA ALA A 142 -5.26 -14.86 -10.60
C ALA A 142 -3.91 -14.53 -11.27
N VAL A 143 -3.70 -14.96 -12.52
CA VAL A 143 -2.45 -14.71 -13.24
C VAL A 143 -2.29 -13.23 -13.56
N ASN A 144 -3.32 -12.60 -14.11
CA ASN A 144 -3.31 -11.19 -14.43
C ASN A 144 -3.26 -10.31 -13.17
N ALA A 145 -3.97 -10.69 -12.10
CA ALA A 145 -3.91 -9.97 -10.83
C ALA A 145 -2.47 -9.92 -10.28
N LYS A 146 -1.76 -11.06 -10.28
CA LYS A 146 -0.35 -11.14 -9.91
C LYS A 146 0.53 -10.27 -10.79
N MET A 147 0.38 -10.41 -12.10
CA MET A 147 1.19 -9.69 -13.10
C MET A 147 1.04 -8.18 -12.96
N TYR A 148 -0.19 -7.69 -12.90
CA TYR A 148 -0.43 -6.23 -12.81
C TYR A 148 0.02 -5.66 -11.48
N MET A 149 -0.12 -6.39 -10.37
CA MET A 149 0.43 -5.97 -9.08
C MET A 149 1.96 -5.88 -9.13
N THR A 150 2.63 -6.86 -9.74
CA THR A 150 4.09 -6.82 -9.93
C THR A 150 4.50 -5.59 -10.75
N MET A 151 3.82 -5.32 -11.87
CA MET A 151 4.12 -4.18 -12.73
C MET A 151 3.89 -2.85 -12.01
N HIS A 152 2.79 -2.73 -11.26
CA HIS A 152 2.49 -1.56 -10.45
C HIS A 152 3.62 -1.23 -9.47
N LEU A 153 4.00 -2.20 -8.64
CA LEU A 153 5.01 -1.99 -7.61
C LEU A 153 6.43 -1.82 -8.17
N SER A 154 6.75 -2.51 -9.28
CA SER A 154 8.05 -2.33 -9.96
C SER A 154 8.22 -0.92 -10.51
N LEU A 155 7.18 -0.39 -11.16
CA LEU A 155 7.22 0.99 -11.65
C LEU A 155 7.33 2.00 -10.50
N LEU A 156 6.61 1.79 -9.42
CA LEU A 156 6.70 2.63 -8.24
C LEU A 156 8.12 2.66 -7.67
N LYS A 157 8.77 1.50 -7.60
CA LYS A 157 10.17 1.38 -7.17
C LYS A 157 11.14 2.10 -8.11
N ASP A 158 10.98 1.94 -9.43
CA ASP A 158 11.82 2.60 -10.42
C ASP A 158 11.73 4.14 -10.32
N PHE A 159 10.52 4.67 -10.08
CA PHE A 159 10.34 6.10 -9.86
C PHE A 159 11.01 6.58 -8.56
N MET A 160 10.87 5.82 -7.48
CA MET A 160 11.52 6.15 -6.21
C MET A 160 13.03 6.25 -6.39
N LEU A 161 13.65 5.26 -7.00
CA LEU A 161 15.09 5.24 -7.24
C LEU A 161 15.55 6.44 -8.09
N LYS A 162 14.80 6.81 -9.12
CA LYS A 162 15.10 8.01 -9.95
C LYS A 162 15.03 9.31 -9.16
N ILE A 163 14.09 9.44 -8.22
CA ILE A 163 13.99 10.62 -7.35
C ILE A 163 15.19 10.69 -6.41
N MET A 164 15.56 9.58 -5.80
CA MET A 164 16.75 9.49 -4.93
C MET A 164 18.04 9.88 -5.68
N GLU A 165 18.22 9.37 -6.89
CA GLU A 165 19.37 9.74 -7.73
C GLU A 165 19.40 11.24 -8.07
N LYS A 166 18.26 11.84 -8.40
CA LYS A 166 18.16 13.28 -8.68
C LYS A 166 18.52 14.12 -7.46
N LYS A 167 18.01 13.75 -6.28
CA LYS A 167 18.33 14.44 -5.04
C LYS A 167 19.83 14.36 -4.70
N LYS A 168 20.43 13.18 -4.82
CA LYS A 168 21.86 13.00 -4.58
C LYS A 168 22.70 13.91 -5.48
N LYS A 169 22.40 13.96 -6.77
CA LYS A 169 23.10 14.86 -7.72
C LYS A 169 22.93 16.35 -7.41
N SER A 170 21.80 16.76 -6.84
CA SER A 170 21.56 18.16 -6.44
C SER A 170 22.26 18.57 -5.15
N LEU A 171 22.67 17.62 -4.31
CA LEU A 171 23.44 17.88 -3.08
C LEU A 171 24.95 17.90 -3.34
N GLU A 172 25.43 17.38 -4.46
CA GLU A 172 26.83 17.35 -4.87
C GLU A 172 27.23 18.58 -5.71
N GLN A 173 26.29 19.47 -6.03
CA GLN A 173 26.52 20.75 -6.73
C GLN A 173 26.47 21.96 -5.79
#